data_b419d1138b969effa4b919f7ade4aab3
#
_entry.id   b419d1138b969effa4b919f7ade4aab3
#
_cell.length_a   1.000
_cell.length_b   1.000
_cell.length_c   1.000
_cell.angle_alpha   90.00
_cell.angle_beta   90.00
_cell.angle_gamma   90.00
#
_symmetry.space_group_name_H-M   'P 1'
#
loop_
_entity.id
_entity.type
_entity.pdbx_description
1 polymer ?
#
loop_
_entity_poly.entity_id
_entity_poly.type
_entity_poly.pdbx_seq_one_letter_code
_entity_poly.pdbx_strand_id
1 'polypeptide(L)'
;NILQLLKLPDGTVKVLVEGTKRVKIVDFKDDTKFITCGFEYLNDHLEKGEDLMPLASTAVRRLDKLNSVNKKISSETINTIKELKDPSAIADNIASHLSTTISEKQQIFETADVKKRLNSVIKIMENETSIIGVEKRIRGRVKTQMEKTQREYLSLIHI
;
A
#
# COMPACT_ATOMS: atom_id res chain seq x y z
N ASN A 1 -19.91 1.87 7.34
CA ASN A 1 -21.13 1.32 6.71
C ASN A 1 -20.98 -0.18 6.48
N ILE A 2 -22.02 -0.94 6.75
CA ILE A 2 -22.13 -2.36 6.39
C ILE A 2 -22.78 -2.42 5.01
N LEU A 3 -22.06 -2.94 4.01
CA LEU A 3 -22.54 -3.05 2.63
C LEU A 3 -23.25 -4.38 2.40
N GLN A 4 -22.73 -5.46 2.97
CA GLN A 4 -23.27 -6.79 2.78
C GLN A 4 -22.97 -7.67 3.99
N LEU A 5 -23.90 -8.55 4.33
CA LEU A 5 -23.76 -9.56 5.36
C LEU A 5 -24.11 -10.93 4.75
N LEU A 6 -23.16 -11.87 4.80
CA LEU A 6 -23.31 -13.20 4.26
C LEU A 6 -23.12 -14.24 5.36
N LYS A 7 -24.14 -15.06 5.58
CA LYS A 7 -24.07 -16.19 6.52
C LYS A 7 -23.67 -17.45 5.77
N LEU A 8 -22.57 -18.07 6.18
CA LEU A 8 -22.07 -19.30 5.59
C LEU A 8 -22.70 -20.53 6.24
N PRO A 9 -22.72 -21.70 5.55
CA PRO A 9 -23.30 -22.93 6.07
C PRO A 9 -22.68 -23.45 7.37
N ASP A 10 -21.40 -23.11 7.63
CA ASP A 10 -20.67 -23.45 8.86
C ASP A 10 -21.03 -22.57 10.08
N GLY A 11 -21.96 -21.62 9.91
CA GLY A 11 -22.34 -20.64 10.91
C GLY A 11 -21.47 -19.38 10.96
N THR A 12 -20.42 -19.30 10.16
CA THR A 12 -19.57 -18.11 10.03
C THR A 12 -20.31 -16.98 9.30
N VAL A 13 -20.12 -15.75 9.75
CA VAL A 13 -20.70 -14.57 9.11
C VAL A 13 -19.57 -13.76 8.47
N LYS A 14 -19.67 -13.53 7.15
CA LYS A 14 -18.81 -12.59 6.41
C LYS A 14 -19.52 -11.26 6.28
N VAL A 15 -18.83 -10.20 6.61
CA VAL A 15 -19.35 -8.83 6.52
C VAL A 15 -18.46 -8.01 5.60
N LEU A 16 -19.07 -7.41 4.59
CA LEU A 16 -18.41 -6.40 3.76
C LEU A 16 -18.68 -5.02 4.35
N VAL A 17 -17.64 -4.33 4.72
CA VAL A 17 -17.73 -3.00 5.34
C VAL A 17 -17.00 -1.95 4.51
N GLU A 18 -17.52 -0.74 4.56
CA GLU A 18 -16.90 0.44 3.95
C GLU A 18 -16.59 1.47 5.05
N GLY A 19 -15.32 1.88 5.13
CA GLY A 19 -14.92 2.97 5.99
C GLY A 19 -15.38 4.32 5.42
N THR A 20 -15.95 5.17 6.25
CA THR A 20 -16.45 6.49 5.81
C THR A 20 -15.70 7.66 6.43
N LYS A 21 -15.23 7.51 7.65
CA LYS A 21 -14.52 8.55 8.40
C LYS A 21 -13.40 7.94 9.23
N ARG A 22 -12.33 8.69 9.38
CA ARG A 22 -11.22 8.34 10.26
C ARG A 22 -11.54 8.79 11.68
N VAL A 23 -11.33 7.90 12.64
CA VAL A 23 -11.55 8.20 14.05
C VAL A 23 -10.38 7.69 14.90
N LYS A 24 -10.15 8.35 16.03
CA LYS A 24 -9.23 7.90 17.06
C LYS A 24 -10.02 7.31 18.21
N ILE A 25 -9.72 6.09 18.59
CA ILE A 25 -10.32 5.45 19.76
C ILE A 25 -9.72 6.08 21.02
N VAL A 26 -10.56 6.52 21.94
CA VAL A 26 -10.16 7.19 23.18
C VAL A 26 -10.20 6.22 24.35
N ASP A 27 -11.26 5.44 24.45
CA ASP A 27 -11.45 4.45 25.52
C ASP A 27 -12.18 3.22 25.00
N PHE A 28 -12.02 2.10 25.70
CA PHE A 28 -12.78 0.90 25.47
C PHE A 28 -13.70 0.65 26.66
N LYS A 29 -14.94 0.28 26.39
CA LYS A 29 -15.89 -0.19 27.38
C LYS A 29 -16.21 -1.65 27.10
N ASP A 30 -15.82 -2.50 28.02
CA ASP A 30 -16.11 -3.93 27.95
C ASP A 30 -17.51 -4.16 28.54
N ASP A 31 -18.50 -4.20 27.66
CA ASP A 31 -19.85 -4.59 28.04
C ASP A 31 -20.03 -6.09 27.77
N THR A 32 -20.79 -6.76 28.63
CA THR A 32 -20.92 -8.23 28.64
C THR A 32 -21.41 -8.86 27.34
N LYS A 33 -21.90 -8.08 26.39
CA LYS A 33 -22.43 -8.56 25.10
C LYS A 33 -21.59 -8.15 23.89
N PHE A 34 -20.94 -7.00 23.93
CA PHE A 34 -20.15 -6.47 22.83
C PHE A 34 -19.21 -5.36 23.33
N ILE A 35 -18.09 -5.19 22.66
CA ILE A 35 -17.12 -4.16 22.97
C ILE A 35 -17.60 -2.84 22.36
N THR A 36 -17.66 -1.80 23.16
CA THR A 36 -17.91 -0.42 22.73
C THR A 36 -16.69 0.44 22.97
N CYS A 37 -16.57 1.53 22.22
CA CYS A 37 -15.49 2.50 22.44
C CYS A 37 -15.98 3.93 22.31
N GLY A 38 -15.36 4.82 23.07
CA GLY A 38 -15.41 6.24 22.80
C GLY A 38 -14.46 6.59 21.68
N PHE A 39 -14.80 7.56 20.85
CA PHE A 39 -13.97 7.98 19.75
C PHE A 39 -14.04 9.49 19.50
N GLU A 40 -12.99 10.01 18.87
CA GLU A 40 -12.92 11.36 18.34
C GLU A 40 -12.69 11.31 16.84
N TYR A 41 -13.30 12.24 16.08
CA TYR A 41 -13.01 12.35 14.65
C TYR A 41 -11.59 12.83 14.40
N LEU A 42 -10.86 12.11 13.58
CA LEU A 42 -9.54 12.50 13.09
C LEU A 42 -9.69 13.12 11.70
N ASN A 43 -9.82 14.45 11.68
CA ASN A 43 -9.96 15.20 10.43
C ASN A 43 -8.60 15.39 9.77
N ASP A 44 -8.60 15.41 8.44
CA ASP A 44 -7.42 15.73 7.67
C ASP A 44 -6.94 17.15 7.95
N HIS A 45 -5.63 17.30 8.13
CA HIS A 45 -4.97 18.58 8.28
C HIS A 45 -4.34 18.99 6.95
N LEU A 46 -4.74 20.18 6.48
CA LEU A 46 -4.21 20.85 5.30
C LEU A 46 -3.78 22.26 5.69
N GLU A 47 -2.56 22.65 5.33
CA GLU A 47 -2.14 24.04 5.51
C GLU A 47 -2.92 24.99 4.58
N LYS A 48 -3.30 26.15 5.12
CA LYS A 48 -4.06 27.14 4.37
C LYS A 48 -3.29 27.59 3.12
N GLY A 49 -3.92 27.47 1.95
CA GLY A 49 -3.35 27.92 0.68
C GLY A 49 -2.34 26.98 0.04
N GLU A 50 -2.05 25.82 0.65
CA GLU A 50 -1.17 24.83 0.07
C GLU A 50 -1.93 23.95 -0.94
N ASP A 51 -1.44 23.88 -2.17
CA ASP A 51 -1.94 22.94 -3.18
C ASP A 51 -1.07 21.68 -3.16
N LEU A 52 -1.67 20.55 -2.70
CA LEU A 52 -1.00 19.25 -2.62
C LEU A 52 -1.20 18.40 -3.88
N MET A 53 -1.91 18.89 -4.89
CA MET A 53 -2.09 18.12 -6.14
C MET A 53 -0.80 17.79 -6.88
N PRO A 54 0.20 18.68 -6.97
CA PRO A 54 1.50 18.31 -7.55
C PRO A 54 2.19 17.16 -6.81
N LEU A 55 2.15 17.15 -5.48
CA LEU A 55 2.70 16.07 -4.65
C LEU A 55 1.90 14.78 -4.83
N ALA A 56 0.57 14.86 -4.85
CA ALA A 56 -0.30 13.73 -5.13
C ALA A 56 -0.05 13.12 -6.51
N SER A 57 0.12 13.96 -7.53
CA SER A 57 0.47 13.52 -8.88
C SER A 57 1.82 12.82 -8.94
N THR A 58 2.79 13.27 -8.14
CA THR A 58 4.08 12.59 -7.97
C THR A 58 3.88 11.21 -7.36
N ALA A 59 3.05 11.09 -6.33
CA ALA A 59 2.73 9.81 -5.71
C ALA A 59 2.09 8.83 -6.72
N VAL A 60 1.16 9.30 -7.55
CA VAL A 60 0.54 8.47 -8.60
C VAL A 60 1.56 8.01 -9.64
N ARG A 61 2.47 8.87 -10.06
CA ARG A 61 3.55 8.48 -10.99
C ARG A 61 4.50 7.44 -10.37
N ARG A 62 4.79 7.55 -9.08
CA ARG A 62 5.60 6.54 -8.36
C ARG A 62 4.88 5.20 -8.27
N LEU A 63 3.57 5.23 -8.05
CA LEU A 63 2.74 4.02 -8.06
C LEU A 63 2.76 3.34 -9.44
N ASP A 64 2.60 4.11 -10.51
CA ASP A 64 2.62 3.61 -11.89
C ASP A 64 3.98 2.97 -12.22
N LYS A 65 5.06 3.62 -11.81
CA LYS A 65 6.43 3.08 -11.96
C LYS A 65 6.62 1.78 -11.17
N LEU A 66 6.19 1.74 -9.92
CA LEU A 66 6.26 0.53 -9.09
C LEU A 66 5.45 -0.61 -9.72
N ASN A 67 4.24 -0.30 -10.19
CA ASN A 67 3.37 -1.29 -10.80
C ASN A 67 3.91 -1.82 -12.15
N SER A 68 4.70 -1.02 -12.87
CA SER A 68 5.33 -1.46 -14.12
C SER A 68 6.32 -2.63 -13.90
N VAL A 69 6.91 -2.72 -12.72
CA VAL A 69 7.88 -3.77 -12.35
C VAL A 69 7.25 -4.93 -11.58
N ASN A 70 6.29 -4.70 -10.70
CA ASN A 70 5.69 -5.75 -9.87
C ASN A 70 4.32 -6.27 -10.36
N LYS A 71 3.62 -5.50 -11.20
CA LYS A 71 2.33 -5.85 -11.83
C LYS A 71 1.24 -6.37 -10.86
N LYS A 72 1.21 -5.86 -9.64
CA LYS A 72 0.27 -6.29 -8.59
C LYS A 72 -1.09 -5.60 -8.66
N ILE A 73 -1.16 -4.45 -9.33
CA ILE A 73 -2.35 -3.61 -9.39
C ILE A 73 -2.87 -3.58 -10.83
N SER A 74 -4.18 -3.74 -11.00
CA SER A 74 -4.80 -3.68 -12.34
C SER A 74 -4.69 -2.27 -12.94
N SER A 75 -4.61 -2.21 -14.26
CA SER A 75 -4.60 -0.93 -14.98
C SER A 75 -5.86 -0.10 -14.70
N GLU A 76 -7.00 -0.76 -14.52
CA GLU A 76 -8.26 -0.12 -14.16
C GLU A 76 -8.17 0.59 -12.80
N THR A 77 -7.61 -0.07 -11.80
CA THR A 77 -7.39 0.52 -10.48
C THR A 77 -6.45 1.71 -10.53
N ILE A 78 -5.34 1.62 -11.28
CA ILE A 78 -4.42 2.74 -11.49
C ILE A 78 -5.13 3.93 -12.15
N ASN A 79 -5.93 3.69 -13.17
CA ASN A 79 -6.69 4.74 -13.85
C ASN A 79 -7.71 5.40 -12.91
N THR A 80 -8.39 4.62 -12.09
CA THR A 80 -9.31 5.14 -11.06
C THR A 80 -8.59 6.09 -10.09
N ILE A 81 -7.39 5.72 -9.64
CA ILE A 81 -6.59 6.57 -8.76
C ILE A 81 -6.14 7.85 -9.47
N LYS A 82 -5.76 7.76 -10.75
CA LYS A 82 -5.38 8.92 -11.58
C LYS A 82 -6.50 9.95 -11.74
N GLU A 83 -7.75 9.53 -11.70
CA GLU A 83 -8.92 10.39 -11.84
C GLU A 83 -9.30 11.12 -10.54
N LEU A 84 -8.79 10.70 -9.40
CA LEU A 84 -9.06 11.33 -8.12
C LEU A 84 -8.52 12.77 -8.07
N LYS A 85 -9.28 13.66 -7.46
CA LYS A 85 -8.96 15.10 -7.32
C LYS A 85 -8.62 15.51 -5.89
N ASP A 86 -8.86 14.63 -4.92
CA ASP A 86 -8.56 14.88 -3.52
C ASP A 86 -7.21 14.23 -3.15
N PRO A 87 -6.19 15.02 -2.75
CA PRO A 87 -4.89 14.51 -2.33
C PRO A 87 -4.96 13.50 -1.19
N SER A 88 -5.88 13.69 -0.24
CA SER A 88 -6.09 12.75 0.87
C SER A 88 -6.59 11.39 0.37
N ALA A 89 -7.59 11.40 -0.51
CA ALA A 89 -8.11 10.18 -1.12
C ALA A 89 -7.06 9.46 -1.96
N ILE A 90 -6.22 10.20 -2.69
CA ILE A 90 -5.10 9.63 -3.46
C ILE A 90 -4.12 8.91 -2.53
N ALA A 91 -3.70 9.56 -1.43
CA ALA A 91 -2.79 8.95 -0.47
C ALA A 91 -3.36 7.66 0.14
N ASP A 92 -4.62 7.68 0.54
CA ASP A 92 -5.30 6.52 1.15
C ASP A 92 -5.48 5.37 0.16
N ASN A 93 -5.86 5.66 -1.08
CA ASN A 93 -5.99 4.65 -2.13
C ASN A 93 -4.63 4.02 -2.48
N ILE A 94 -3.58 4.81 -2.60
CA ILE A 94 -2.22 4.27 -2.81
C ILE A 94 -1.81 3.38 -1.65
N ALA A 95 -1.96 3.84 -0.41
CA ALA A 95 -1.58 3.10 0.79
C ALA A 95 -2.28 1.73 0.88
N SER A 96 -3.53 1.64 0.45
CA SER A 96 -4.29 0.38 0.47
C SER A 96 -3.69 -0.70 -0.43
N HIS A 97 -3.00 -0.31 -1.49
CA HIS A 97 -2.40 -1.22 -2.48
C HIS A 97 -0.91 -1.51 -2.26
N LEU A 98 -0.28 -0.86 -1.26
CA LEU A 98 1.13 -1.11 -0.96
C LEU A 98 1.33 -2.45 -0.26
N SER A 99 2.38 -3.15 -0.65
CA SER A 99 2.84 -4.39 -0.01
C SER A 99 3.75 -4.06 1.17
N THR A 100 3.19 -3.46 2.19
CA THR A 100 3.93 -3.06 3.40
C THR A 100 3.33 -3.73 4.64
N THR A 101 3.98 -3.58 5.78
CA THR A 101 3.51 -4.17 7.04
C THR A 101 2.23 -3.50 7.53
N ILE A 102 1.47 -4.23 8.36
CA ILE A 102 0.26 -3.68 9.01
C ILE A 102 0.63 -2.46 9.85
N SER A 103 1.77 -2.49 10.55
CA SER A 103 2.25 -1.38 11.35
C SER A 103 2.49 -0.11 10.53
N GLU A 104 3.14 -0.24 9.37
CA GLU A 104 3.38 0.89 8.47
C GLU A 104 2.07 1.44 7.88
N LYS A 105 1.14 0.57 7.49
CA LYS A 105 -0.21 0.99 7.07
C LYS A 105 -0.95 1.72 8.18
N GLN A 106 -0.84 1.25 9.41
CA GLN A 106 -1.44 1.90 10.57
C GLN A 106 -0.85 3.29 10.81
N GLN A 107 0.46 3.46 10.70
CA GLN A 107 1.12 4.77 10.81
C GLN A 107 0.63 5.76 9.75
N ILE A 108 0.50 5.30 8.50
CA ILE A 108 -0.08 6.13 7.43
C ILE A 108 -1.51 6.52 7.78
N PHE A 109 -2.30 5.57 8.24
CA PHE A 109 -3.70 5.77 8.60
C PHE A 109 -3.88 6.75 9.76
N GLU A 110 -2.99 6.74 10.74
CA GLU A 110 -3.01 7.67 11.89
C GLU A 110 -2.53 9.07 11.55
N THR A 111 -1.86 9.26 10.41
CA THR A 111 -1.30 10.56 10.00
C THR A 111 -2.40 11.47 9.45
N ALA A 112 -2.84 12.44 10.26
CA ALA A 112 -3.85 13.42 9.87
C ALA A 112 -3.33 14.43 8.84
N ASP A 113 -2.04 14.77 8.89
CA ASP A 113 -1.37 15.68 7.95
C ASP A 113 -1.25 15.02 6.56
N VAL A 114 -1.99 15.55 5.59
CA VAL A 114 -2.08 14.97 4.23
C VAL A 114 -0.74 15.02 3.50
N LYS A 115 0.03 16.08 3.68
CA LYS A 115 1.38 16.22 3.10
C LYS A 115 2.34 15.15 3.61
N LYS A 116 2.36 14.96 4.92
CA LYS A 116 3.17 13.92 5.57
C LYS A 116 2.73 12.52 5.10
N ARG A 117 1.44 12.30 4.97
CA ARG A 117 0.89 11.03 4.47
C ARG A 117 1.33 10.75 3.04
N LEU A 118 1.23 11.73 2.14
CA LEU A 118 1.72 11.61 0.76
C LEU A 118 3.23 11.32 0.71
N ASN A 119 4.02 12.04 1.48
CA ASN A 119 5.46 11.79 1.56
C ASN A 119 5.78 10.40 2.09
N SER A 120 5.02 9.90 3.06
CA SER A 120 5.20 8.54 3.60
C SER A 120 4.92 7.47 2.54
N VAL A 121 3.84 7.58 1.78
CA VAL A 121 3.54 6.60 0.71
C VAL A 121 4.57 6.67 -0.41
N ILE A 122 5.05 7.86 -0.78
CA ILE A 122 6.11 8.03 -1.78
C ILE A 122 7.39 7.34 -1.32
N LYS A 123 7.79 7.56 -0.08
CA LYS A 123 9.00 6.94 0.50
C LYS A 123 8.92 5.42 0.51
N ILE A 124 7.78 4.86 0.90
CA ILE A 124 7.58 3.41 0.91
C ILE A 124 7.68 2.85 -0.52
N MET A 125 7.05 3.50 -1.50
CA MET A 125 7.13 3.08 -2.90
C MET A 125 8.54 3.16 -3.47
N GLU A 126 9.30 4.20 -3.13
CA GLU A 126 10.70 4.35 -3.54
C GLU A 126 11.58 3.24 -2.95
N ASN A 127 11.38 2.91 -1.67
CA ASN A 127 12.09 1.81 -1.02
C ASN A 127 11.76 0.47 -1.68
N GLU A 128 10.49 0.19 -1.92
CA GLU A 128 10.04 -1.05 -2.59
C GLU A 128 10.62 -1.16 -4.00
N THR A 129 10.60 -0.09 -4.78
CA THR A 129 11.19 -0.05 -6.12
C THR A 129 12.69 -0.31 -6.07
N SER A 130 13.40 0.24 -5.10
CA SER A 130 14.86 0.03 -4.91
C SER A 130 15.16 -1.43 -4.55
N ILE A 131 14.39 -2.03 -3.65
CA ILE A 131 14.54 -3.44 -3.24
C ILE A 131 14.33 -4.36 -4.45
N ILE A 132 13.29 -4.16 -5.24
CA ILE A 132 13.02 -4.93 -6.46
C ILE A 132 14.18 -4.82 -7.44
N GLY A 133 14.73 -3.62 -7.63
CA GLY A 133 15.89 -3.39 -8.49
C GLY A 133 17.13 -4.15 -8.03
N VAL A 134 17.41 -4.20 -6.72
CA VAL A 134 18.51 -4.97 -6.13
C VAL A 134 18.29 -6.48 -6.31
N GLU A 135 17.11 -6.98 -6.00
CA GLU A 135 16.76 -8.40 -6.20
C GLU A 135 16.94 -8.84 -7.65
N LYS A 136 16.48 -8.04 -8.60
CA LYS A 136 16.65 -8.31 -10.03
C LYS A 136 18.12 -8.37 -10.45
N ARG A 137 18.97 -7.48 -9.92
CA ARG A 137 20.41 -7.51 -10.17
C ARG A 137 21.08 -8.75 -9.59
N ILE A 138 20.71 -9.15 -8.37
CA ILE A 138 21.23 -10.37 -7.73
C ILE A 138 20.85 -11.60 -8.54
N ARG A 139 19.60 -11.74 -8.96
CA ARG A 139 19.15 -12.84 -9.83
C ARG A 139 19.93 -12.90 -11.15
N GLY A 140 20.15 -11.75 -11.78
CA GLY A 140 20.95 -11.67 -13.01
C GLY A 140 22.40 -12.14 -12.79
N ARG A 141 23.04 -11.74 -11.71
CA ARG A 141 24.40 -12.21 -11.35
C ARG A 141 24.46 -13.70 -11.06
N VAL A 142 23.51 -14.23 -10.31
CA VAL A 142 23.42 -15.67 -10.02
C VAL A 142 23.24 -16.46 -11.32
N LYS A 143 22.34 -16.04 -12.20
CA LYS A 143 22.14 -16.66 -13.52
C LYS A 143 23.43 -16.67 -14.34
N THR A 144 24.11 -15.55 -14.45
CA THR A 144 25.38 -15.43 -15.17
C THR A 144 26.45 -16.37 -14.59
N GLN A 145 26.57 -16.42 -13.26
CA GLN A 145 27.51 -17.32 -12.59
C GLN A 145 27.20 -18.78 -12.84
N MET A 146 25.93 -19.17 -12.79
CA MET A 146 25.51 -20.54 -13.11
C MET A 146 25.81 -20.93 -14.56
N GLU A 147 25.52 -20.05 -15.51
CA GLU A 147 25.84 -20.27 -16.94
C GLU A 147 27.35 -20.42 -17.16
N LYS A 148 28.15 -19.63 -16.49
CA LYS A 148 29.62 -19.74 -16.54
C LYS A 148 30.09 -21.07 -15.98
N THR A 149 29.60 -21.47 -14.82
CA THR A 149 29.93 -22.76 -14.20
C THR A 149 29.56 -23.94 -15.09
N GLN A 150 28.38 -23.91 -15.71
CA GLN A 150 27.97 -24.95 -16.66
C GLN A 150 28.89 -25.03 -17.90
N ARG A 151 29.30 -23.89 -18.45
CA ARG A 151 30.26 -23.86 -19.58
C ARG A 151 31.62 -24.43 -19.19
N GLU A 152 32.12 -24.08 -18.04
CA GLU A 152 33.39 -24.62 -17.51
C GLU A 152 33.31 -26.14 -17.32
N TYR A 153 32.20 -26.63 -16.77
CA TYR A 153 31.95 -28.05 -16.60
C TYR A 153 31.90 -28.81 -17.95
N LEU A 154 31.17 -28.30 -18.91
CA LEU A 154 31.10 -28.89 -20.26
C LEU A 154 32.46 -28.87 -20.99
N SER A 155 33.25 -27.83 -20.77
CA SER A 155 34.62 -27.75 -21.34
C SER A 155 35.52 -28.85 -20.74
N LEU A 156 35.39 -29.15 -19.45
CA LEU A 156 36.15 -30.23 -18.79
C LEU A 156 35.74 -31.63 -19.27
N ILE A 157 34.48 -31.85 -19.61
CA ILE A 157 34.00 -33.13 -20.11
C ILE A 157 34.52 -33.42 -21.54
N HIS A 158 34.80 -32.42 -22.35
CA HIS A 158 35.30 -32.58 -23.72
C HIS A 158 36.82 -32.74 -23.84
N ILE A 159 37.53 -32.67 -22.78
CA ILE A 159 38.97 -32.99 -22.71
C ILE A 159 39.17 -34.46 -22.40
#